data_6729617d72f5314ef0be3f81375d36e1
#
_entry.id   6729617d72f5314ef0be3f81375d36e1
#
_cell.length_a   1.000
_cell.length_b   1.000
_cell.length_c   1.000
_cell.angle_alpha   90.00
_cell.angle_beta   90.00
_cell.angle_gamma   90.00
#
_symmetry.space_group_name_H-M   'P 1'
#
loop_
_entity.id
_entity.type
_entity.pdbx_description
1 polymer ?
#
loop_
_entity_poly.entity_id
_entity_poly.type
_entity_poly.pdbx_seq_one_letter_code
_entity_poly.pdbx_strand_id
1 'polypeptide(L)'
;MCIRDRRFYSGLQIREGIKEPKPVLIMDNKIESVTVRFARCCLPVHGDKVVAHSDTERGIVLHHQKCKQVTPFMKKDSRYMTAIWAENKKDHLYKAKIDVNTEDKVGVLSDLGSVFARSGINIGSVNTKTIDKKFAGFEIQIEVKNKKELTSIMQKIRAMKITTSCKRNINDK
;
A
#
# COMPACT_ATOMS: atom_id res chain seq x y z
N MET A 1 35.35 23.61 9.25
CA MET A 1 35.68 22.25 9.73
C MET A 1 34.46 21.37 9.50
N CYS A 2 34.47 20.61 8.38
CA CYS A 2 33.31 19.86 7.91
C CYS A 2 33.22 18.54 8.62
N ILE A 3 32.17 18.32 9.38
CA ILE A 3 31.82 17.00 9.91
C ILE A 3 31.00 16.29 8.85
N ARG A 4 31.70 15.49 8.02
CA ARG A 4 31.07 14.46 7.18
C ARG A 4 30.69 13.30 8.08
N ASP A 5 29.51 13.34 8.65
CA ASP A 5 28.95 12.17 9.33
C ASP A 5 28.22 11.30 8.30
N ARG A 6 29.00 10.48 7.58
CA ARG A 6 28.48 9.37 6.79
C ARG A 6 28.14 8.23 7.71
N ARG A 7 26.99 8.26 8.31
CA ARG A 7 26.44 7.06 8.95
C ARG A 7 25.89 6.14 7.86
N PHE A 8 26.71 5.16 7.50
CA PHE A 8 26.26 4.02 6.73
C PHE A 8 25.31 3.19 7.60
N TYR A 9 24.03 3.33 7.36
CA TYR A 9 23.08 2.32 7.81
C TYR A 9 23.12 1.21 6.76
N SER A 10 23.56 0.00 7.15
CA SER A 10 23.60 -1.17 6.25
C SER A 10 22.18 -1.46 5.72
N GLY A 11 22.01 -1.34 4.40
CA GLY A 11 20.72 -1.48 3.73
C GLY A 11 20.01 -0.18 3.36
N LEU A 12 20.56 0.98 3.73
CA LEU A 12 20.05 2.29 3.38
C LEU A 12 21.05 2.99 2.46
N GLN A 13 20.69 3.22 1.20
CA GLN A 13 21.47 4.05 0.30
C GLN A 13 20.76 5.37 0.06
N ILE A 14 21.42 6.47 0.40
CA ILE A 14 20.96 7.82 0.06
C ILE A 14 21.61 8.17 -1.27
N ARG A 15 20.83 8.26 -2.35
CA ARG A 15 21.33 8.80 -3.63
C ARG A 15 21.19 10.31 -3.63
N GLU A 16 22.34 10.99 -3.64
CA GLU A 16 22.43 12.41 -4.01
C GLU A 16 22.37 12.50 -5.54
N GLY A 17 21.42 13.22 -6.11
CA GLY A 17 21.46 13.46 -7.55
C GLY A 17 20.14 13.69 -8.29
N ILE A 18 19.01 13.74 -7.61
CA ILE A 18 17.76 14.23 -8.21
C ILE A 18 17.53 15.63 -7.67
N LYS A 19 17.20 16.59 -8.55
CA LYS A 19 16.95 18.02 -8.23
C LYS A 19 15.79 18.29 -7.25
N GLU A 20 15.53 17.39 -6.32
CA GLU A 20 14.59 17.61 -5.23
C GLU A 20 15.36 17.71 -3.91
N PRO A 21 15.09 18.74 -3.08
CA PRO A 21 15.88 19.04 -1.88
C PRO A 21 15.64 18.06 -0.71
N LYS A 22 15.05 16.89 -0.95
CA LYS A 22 14.75 15.91 0.10
C LYS A 22 15.56 14.62 -0.09
N PRO A 23 16.15 14.08 0.99
CA PRO A 23 16.88 12.83 0.92
C PRO A 23 15.95 11.69 0.44
N VAL A 24 16.50 10.83 -0.43
CA VAL A 24 15.81 9.66 -0.96
C VAL A 24 16.26 8.44 -0.17
N LEU A 25 15.33 7.77 0.47
CA LEU A 25 15.55 6.53 1.19
C LEU A 25 15.29 5.37 0.25
N ILE A 26 16.33 4.56 -0.04
CA ILE A 26 16.19 3.30 -0.78
C ILE A 26 15.99 2.19 0.24
N MET A 27 14.89 1.46 0.10
CA MET A 27 14.51 0.43 1.04
C MET A 27 14.80 -0.96 0.50
N ASP A 28 15.66 -1.68 1.19
CA ASP A 28 15.77 -3.14 1.11
C ASP A 28 15.00 -3.77 2.28
N ASN A 29 14.40 -4.96 2.08
CA ASN A 29 13.61 -5.66 3.10
C ASN A 29 14.44 -6.15 4.31
N LYS A 30 15.74 -5.89 4.34
CA LYS A 30 16.66 -6.17 5.45
C LYS A 30 17.38 -4.90 5.85
N ILE A 31 16.76 -4.12 6.72
CA ILE A 31 17.46 -3.09 7.47
C ILE A 31 17.71 -3.65 8.87
N GLU A 32 18.92 -4.09 9.13
CA GLU A 32 19.28 -4.73 10.40
C GLU A 32 19.23 -3.80 11.61
N SER A 33 19.18 -2.48 11.40
CA SER A 33 19.27 -1.49 12.49
C SER A 33 18.07 -0.54 12.64
N VAL A 34 17.16 -0.48 11.66
CA VAL A 34 15.98 0.41 11.71
C VAL A 34 14.72 -0.37 11.39
N THR A 35 13.78 -0.36 12.32
CA THR A 35 12.47 -0.99 12.09
C THR A 35 11.68 -0.20 11.06
N VAL A 36 11.41 -0.82 9.90
CA VAL A 36 10.53 -0.25 8.88
C VAL A 36 9.16 -0.91 8.97
N ARG A 37 8.13 -0.07 9.06
CA ARG A 37 6.73 -0.51 9.15
C ARG A 37 5.91 0.09 8.02
N PHE A 38 4.94 -0.68 7.54
CA PHE A 38 3.94 -0.19 6.59
C PHE A 38 2.78 0.44 7.35
N ALA A 39 2.37 1.64 6.94
CA ALA A 39 1.28 2.35 7.58
C ALA A 39 -0.05 1.60 7.40
N ARG A 40 -0.76 1.40 8.51
CA ARG A 40 -2.06 0.71 8.50
C ARG A 40 -3.16 1.54 7.84
N CYS A 41 -3.05 2.87 7.85
CA CYS A 41 -4.04 3.78 7.28
C CYS A 41 -4.10 3.77 5.75
N CYS A 42 -3.07 3.30 5.05
CA CYS A 42 -3.01 3.35 3.58
C CYS A 42 -2.44 2.10 2.92
N LEU A 43 -1.90 1.16 3.70
CA LEU A 43 -1.40 -0.15 3.28
C LEU A 43 -0.64 -0.07 1.94
N PRO A 44 0.55 0.57 1.92
CA PRO A 44 1.33 0.69 0.70
C PRO A 44 1.83 -0.69 0.26
N VAL A 45 1.78 -0.95 -1.05
CA VAL A 45 2.29 -2.18 -1.65
C VAL A 45 3.50 -1.89 -2.51
N HIS A 46 4.36 -2.90 -2.74
CA HIS A 46 5.52 -2.75 -3.62
C HIS A 46 5.15 -2.22 -5.00
N GLY A 47 5.87 -1.18 -5.45
CA GLY A 47 5.60 -0.48 -6.70
C GLY A 47 4.66 0.73 -6.57
N ASP A 48 4.18 1.04 -5.37
CA ASP A 48 3.51 2.32 -5.11
C ASP A 48 4.52 3.45 -4.98
N LYS A 49 4.06 4.67 -5.23
CA LYS A 49 4.81 5.85 -4.79
C LYS A 49 4.64 6.01 -3.28
N VAL A 50 5.74 5.97 -2.55
CA VAL A 50 5.75 5.95 -1.08
C VAL A 50 6.52 7.13 -0.52
N VAL A 51 6.17 7.47 0.73
CA VAL A 51 6.83 8.47 1.55
C VAL A 51 7.17 7.82 2.88
N ALA A 52 8.40 7.99 3.31
CA ALA A 52 8.86 7.57 4.62
C ALA A 52 8.64 8.71 5.63
N HIS A 53 8.10 8.37 6.79
CA HIS A 53 8.01 9.24 7.94
C HIS A 53 8.89 8.67 9.06
N SER A 54 9.82 9.49 9.56
CA SER A 54 10.62 9.13 10.73
C SER A 54 9.83 9.43 12.00
N ASP A 55 9.57 8.39 12.78
CA ASP A 55 8.92 8.44 14.08
C ASP A 55 9.95 8.02 15.14
N THR A 56 10.12 8.83 16.20
CA THR A 56 11.13 8.59 17.24
C THR A 56 10.90 7.29 18.02
N GLU A 57 9.64 6.87 18.14
CA GLU A 57 9.27 5.67 18.90
C GLU A 57 9.09 4.44 18.00
N ARG A 58 8.66 4.65 16.78
CA ARG A 58 8.23 3.58 15.86
C ARG A 58 9.20 3.29 14.73
N GLY A 59 10.29 4.04 14.63
CA GLY A 59 11.25 3.96 13.55
C GLY A 59 10.74 4.60 12.26
N ILE A 60 10.93 3.96 11.12
CA ILE A 60 10.48 4.47 9.82
C ILE A 60 9.12 3.87 9.48
N VAL A 61 8.14 4.73 9.23
CA VAL A 61 6.81 4.33 8.76
C VAL A 61 6.62 4.74 7.31
N LEU A 62 6.30 3.78 6.46
CA LEU A 62 6.03 4.01 5.03
C LEU A 62 4.55 4.24 4.79
N HIS A 63 4.25 5.35 4.13
CA HIS A 63 2.92 5.71 3.68
C HIS A 63 2.84 5.75 2.14
N HIS A 64 1.66 5.46 1.62
CA HIS A 64 1.36 5.76 0.22
C HIS A 64 1.35 7.29 0.01
N GLN A 65 1.94 7.79 -1.09
CA GLN A 65 2.08 9.23 -1.37
C GLN A 65 0.73 10.00 -1.34
N LYS A 66 -0.37 9.34 -1.68
CA LYS A 66 -1.73 9.92 -1.64
C LYS A 66 -2.46 9.71 -0.31
N CYS A 67 -1.78 9.29 0.74
CA CYS A 67 -2.39 9.09 2.04
C CYS A 67 -2.79 10.44 2.64
N LYS A 68 -4.05 10.57 3.05
CA LYS A 68 -4.60 11.80 3.66
C LYS A 68 -3.88 12.19 4.96
N GLN A 69 -3.36 11.23 5.69
CA GLN A 69 -2.63 11.45 6.94
C GLN A 69 -1.28 12.13 6.72
N VAL A 70 -0.70 12.02 5.53
CA VAL A 70 0.68 12.45 5.25
C VAL A 70 0.73 13.61 4.27
N THR A 71 -0.19 13.64 3.31
CA THR A 71 -0.20 14.63 2.21
C THR A 71 -0.08 16.09 2.68
N PRO A 72 -0.77 16.54 3.76
CA PRO A 72 -0.67 17.92 4.23
C PRO A 72 0.71 18.29 4.78
N PHE A 73 1.46 17.32 5.28
CA PHE A 73 2.72 17.53 6.02
C PHE A 73 3.97 17.32 5.16
N MET A 74 3.87 16.59 4.04
CA MET A 74 5.01 16.21 3.19
C MET A 74 5.90 17.39 2.75
N LYS A 75 5.33 18.57 2.55
CA LYS A 75 6.07 19.76 2.10
C LYS A 75 6.62 20.62 3.23
N LYS A 76 6.09 20.46 4.44
CA LYS A 76 6.34 21.36 5.57
C LYS A 76 7.24 20.76 6.63
N ASP A 77 7.36 19.45 6.69
CA ASP A 77 8.04 18.75 7.79
C ASP A 77 9.22 17.94 7.24
N SER A 78 10.41 18.19 7.76
CA SER A 78 11.66 17.50 7.40
C SER A 78 11.70 16.02 7.77
N ARG A 79 10.77 15.56 8.62
CA ARG A 79 10.63 14.15 9.00
C ARG A 79 10.08 13.27 7.87
N TYR A 80 9.58 13.88 6.79
CA TYR A 80 9.07 13.16 5.63
C TYR A 80 10.11 13.12 4.51
N MET A 81 10.40 11.93 4.03
CA MET A 81 11.38 11.65 2.99
C MET A 81 10.74 10.87 1.85
N THR A 82 11.16 11.14 0.62
CA THR A 82 10.81 10.27 -0.51
C THR A 82 11.48 8.92 -0.34
N ALA A 83 10.72 7.84 -0.46
CA ALA A 83 11.23 6.48 -0.40
C ALA A 83 11.10 5.80 -1.76
N ILE A 84 12.09 4.97 -2.09
CA ILE A 84 12.12 4.15 -3.30
C ILE A 84 12.20 2.70 -2.86
N TRP A 85 11.38 1.84 -3.49
CA TRP A 85 11.45 0.40 -3.28
C TRP A 85 12.76 -0.16 -3.84
N ALA A 86 13.43 -1.00 -3.07
CA ALA A 86 14.44 -1.90 -3.61
C ALA A 86 13.79 -3.00 -4.46
N GLU A 87 14.61 -3.79 -5.14
CA GLU A 87 14.09 -4.95 -5.90
C GLU A 87 13.28 -5.88 -5.01
N ASN A 88 12.11 -6.30 -5.52
CA ASN A 88 11.20 -7.14 -4.75
C ASN A 88 11.79 -8.54 -4.56
N LYS A 89 12.11 -8.90 -3.34
CA LYS A 89 12.39 -10.30 -2.98
C LYS A 89 11.08 -11.08 -3.07
N LYS A 90 11.09 -12.15 -3.83
CA LYS A 90 9.94 -12.90 -4.39
C LYS A 90 8.85 -13.34 -3.39
N ASP A 91 9.10 -13.31 -2.08
CA ASP A 91 8.27 -13.97 -1.07
C ASP A 91 7.53 -13.04 -0.10
N HIS A 92 7.61 -11.71 -0.31
CA HIS A 92 6.90 -10.78 0.57
C HIS A 92 5.50 -10.46 0.04
N LEU A 93 4.50 -10.71 0.90
CA LEU A 93 3.10 -10.37 0.63
C LEU A 93 2.73 -9.06 1.34
N TYR A 94 2.10 -8.16 0.62
CA TYR A 94 1.64 -6.87 1.11
C TYR A 94 0.13 -6.87 1.25
N LYS A 95 -0.36 -6.32 2.36
CA LYS A 95 -1.80 -6.15 2.57
C LYS A 95 -2.30 -4.96 1.77
N ALA A 96 -3.45 -5.12 1.13
CA ALA A 96 -4.16 -4.04 0.44
C ALA A 96 -5.64 -4.12 0.75
N LYS A 97 -6.33 -2.97 0.79
CA LYS A 97 -7.77 -2.90 0.92
C LYS A 97 -8.40 -2.42 -0.38
N ILE A 98 -9.48 -3.05 -0.78
CA ILE A 98 -10.30 -2.66 -1.92
C ILE A 98 -11.76 -2.54 -1.50
N ASP A 99 -12.43 -1.53 -2.04
CA ASP A 99 -13.87 -1.33 -1.91
C ASP A 99 -14.53 -1.78 -3.22
N VAL A 100 -15.43 -2.74 -3.12
CA VAL A 100 -16.15 -3.31 -4.26
C VAL A 100 -17.64 -3.08 -4.04
N ASN A 101 -18.29 -2.41 -4.98
CA ASN A 101 -19.74 -2.28 -4.99
C ASN A 101 -20.34 -3.15 -6.10
N THR A 102 -21.38 -3.87 -5.78
CA THR A 102 -22.05 -4.80 -6.68
C THR A 102 -23.56 -4.64 -6.59
N GLU A 103 -24.28 -5.18 -7.56
CA GLU A 103 -25.69 -5.45 -7.36
C GLU A 103 -25.87 -6.47 -6.23
N ASP A 104 -26.88 -6.28 -5.37
CA ASP A 104 -27.17 -7.23 -4.28
C ASP A 104 -27.93 -8.43 -4.84
N LYS A 105 -27.21 -9.53 -5.05
CA LYS A 105 -27.74 -10.80 -5.57
C LYS A 105 -27.18 -11.97 -4.76
N VAL A 106 -27.96 -13.02 -4.70
CA VAL A 106 -27.52 -14.28 -4.10
C VAL A 106 -26.28 -14.78 -4.85
N GLY A 107 -25.25 -15.19 -4.11
CA GLY A 107 -24.01 -15.74 -4.67
C GLY A 107 -22.90 -14.74 -4.99
N VAL A 108 -23.12 -13.43 -4.86
CA VAL A 108 -22.11 -12.39 -5.15
C VAL A 108 -20.79 -12.63 -4.41
N LEU A 109 -20.85 -12.97 -3.13
CA LEU A 109 -19.64 -13.22 -2.34
C LEU A 109 -18.89 -14.47 -2.81
N SER A 110 -19.64 -15.49 -3.25
CA SER A 110 -19.06 -16.71 -3.84
C SER A 110 -18.36 -16.42 -5.16
N ASP A 111 -18.96 -15.58 -6.01
CA ASP A 111 -18.38 -15.18 -7.28
C ASP A 111 -17.10 -14.36 -7.08
N LEU A 112 -17.12 -13.41 -6.14
CA LEU A 112 -15.92 -12.65 -5.75
C LEU A 112 -14.83 -13.59 -5.22
N GLY A 113 -15.19 -14.51 -4.32
CA GLY A 113 -14.27 -15.52 -3.77
C GLY A 113 -13.63 -16.37 -4.87
N SER A 114 -14.41 -16.77 -5.88
CA SER A 114 -13.93 -17.56 -7.02
C SER A 114 -12.91 -16.78 -7.85
N VAL A 115 -13.08 -15.47 -8.05
CA VAL A 115 -12.12 -14.62 -8.78
C VAL A 115 -10.79 -14.53 -8.03
N PHE A 116 -10.81 -14.36 -6.71
CA PHE A 116 -9.60 -14.35 -5.87
C PHE A 116 -8.91 -15.71 -5.89
N ALA A 117 -9.64 -16.79 -5.70
CA ALA A 117 -9.10 -18.16 -5.71
C ALA A 117 -8.41 -18.51 -7.02
N ARG A 118 -9.05 -18.22 -8.18
CA ARG A 118 -8.44 -18.42 -9.52
C ARG A 118 -7.21 -17.55 -9.75
N SER A 119 -7.08 -16.45 -9.02
CA SER A 119 -5.93 -15.55 -9.12
C SER A 119 -4.83 -15.88 -8.09
N GLY A 120 -5.03 -16.89 -7.25
CA GLY A 120 -4.09 -17.28 -6.18
C GLY A 120 -3.90 -16.19 -5.11
N ILE A 121 -4.91 -15.33 -4.91
CA ILE A 121 -4.86 -14.21 -3.97
C ILE A 121 -5.62 -14.60 -2.70
N ASN A 122 -4.94 -14.46 -1.56
CA ASN A 122 -5.54 -14.71 -0.25
C ASN A 122 -6.39 -13.52 0.20
N ILE A 123 -7.57 -13.82 0.78
CA ILE A 123 -8.46 -12.85 1.40
C ILE A 123 -8.20 -12.87 2.91
N GLY A 124 -7.77 -11.75 3.47
CA GLY A 124 -7.55 -11.61 4.90
C GLY A 124 -8.81 -11.29 5.68
N SER A 125 -9.67 -10.42 5.14
CA SER A 125 -10.97 -10.09 5.75
C SER A 125 -11.94 -9.55 4.72
N VAL A 126 -13.23 -9.71 4.98
CA VAL A 126 -14.33 -9.14 4.20
C VAL A 126 -15.32 -8.50 5.16
N ASN A 127 -15.56 -7.21 4.98
CA ASN A 127 -16.62 -6.48 5.66
C ASN A 127 -17.70 -6.13 4.64
N THR A 128 -18.93 -6.46 4.94
CA THR A 128 -20.07 -6.15 4.08
C THR A 128 -20.77 -4.89 4.58
N LYS A 129 -21.19 -4.04 3.65
CA LYS A 129 -21.99 -2.84 3.92
C LYS A 129 -23.20 -2.85 3.00
N THR A 130 -24.39 -2.80 3.56
CA THR A 130 -25.59 -2.57 2.75
C THR A 130 -25.58 -1.10 2.33
N ILE A 131 -25.58 -0.86 1.03
CA ILE A 131 -25.64 0.52 0.48
C ILE A 131 -27.09 0.93 0.36
N ASP A 132 -27.90 0.10 -0.27
CA ASP A 132 -29.37 0.23 -0.35
C ASP A 132 -29.98 -1.16 -0.66
N LYS A 133 -31.28 -1.20 -0.99
CA LYS A 133 -31.99 -2.46 -1.30
C LYS A 133 -31.53 -3.15 -2.60
N LYS A 134 -30.73 -2.47 -3.42
CA LYS A 134 -30.27 -2.98 -4.74
C LYS A 134 -28.77 -3.22 -4.82
N PHE A 135 -27.98 -2.61 -3.91
CA PHE A 135 -26.53 -2.64 -3.97
C PHE A 135 -25.89 -3.03 -2.66
N ALA A 136 -24.91 -3.91 -2.73
CA ALA A 136 -24.06 -4.32 -1.64
C ALA A 136 -22.65 -3.78 -1.81
N GLY A 137 -22.04 -3.31 -0.73
CA GLY A 137 -20.64 -2.90 -0.67
C GLY A 137 -19.81 -3.91 0.10
N PHE A 138 -18.62 -4.20 -0.41
CA PHE A 138 -17.65 -5.07 0.22
C PHE A 138 -16.34 -4.33 0.41
N GLU A 139 -15.88 -4.25 1.64
CA GLU A 139 -14.51 -3.85 1.95
C GLU A 139 -13.69 -5.12 2.14
N ILE A 140 -12.77 -5.37 1.23
CA ILE A 140 -12.00 -6.62 1.18
C ILE A 140 -10.53 -6.32 1.41
N GLN A 141 -9.93 -6.94 2.43
CA GLN A 141 -8.49 -6.94 2.62
C GLN A 141 -7.89 -8.18 1.97
N ILE A 142 -6.91 -7.97 1.11
CA ILE A 142 -6.21 -9.02 0.36
C ILE A 142 -4.71 -8.95 0.55
N GLU A 143 -4.02 -10.03 0.22
CA GLU A 143 -2.56 -10.12 0.22
C GLU A 143 -2.05 -10.23 -1.22
N VAL A 144 -1.17 -9.32 -1.60
CA VAL A 144 -0.62 -9.23 -2.97
C VAL A 144 0.89 -9.05 -2.95
N LYS A 145 1.57 -9.52 -3.98
CA LYS A 145 3.04 -9.40 -4.13
C LYS A 145 3.47 -7.98 -4.52
N ASN A 146 2.65 -7.28 -5.28
CA ASN A 146 2.99 -5.96 -5.81
C ASN A 146 1.77 -5.24 -6.39
N LYS A 147 1.98 -3.99 -6.81
CA LYS A 147 0.95 -3.15 -7.43
C LYS A 147 0.40 -3.72 -8.73
N LYS A 148 1.22 -4.43 -9.53
CA LYS A 148 0.77 -5.03 -10.80
C LYS A 148 -0.28 -6.12 -10.53
N GLU A 149 -0.03 -6.98 -9.56
CA GLU A 149 -0.97 -8.03 -9.14
C GLU A 149 -2.27 -7.43 -8.57
N LEU A 150 -2.15 -6.39 -7.72
CA LEU A 150 -3.31 -5.64 -7.21
C LEU A 150 -4.14 -5.05 -8.35
N THR A 151 -3.49 -4.43 -9.32
CA THR A 151 -4.20 -3.84 -10.47
C THR A 151 -4.89 -4.91 -11.31
N SER A 152 -4.23 -6.04 -11.55
CA SER A 152 -4.79 -7.17 -12.30
C SER A 152 -6.05 -7.74 -11.65
N ILE A 153 -6.02 -7.99 -10.34
CA ILE A 153 -7.21 -8.51 -9.64
C ILE A 153 -8.36 -7.50 -9.66
N MET A 154 -8.08 -6.22 -9.45
CA MET A 154 -9.09 -5.18 -9.52
C MET A 154 -9.72 -5.07 -10.92
N GLN A 155 -8.95 -5.27 -11.99
CA GLN A 155 -9.48 -5.31 -13.36
C GLN A 155 -10.41 -6.51 -13.59
N LYS A 156 -10.03 -7.70 -13.08
CA LYS A 156 -10.88 -8.90 -13.16
C LYS A 156 -12.21 -8.70 -12.43
N ILE A 157 -12.17 -8.09 -11.24
CA ILE A 157 -13.39 -7.78 -10.48
C ILE A 157 -14.27 -6.78 -11.24
N ARG A 158 -13.68 -5.72 -11.82
CA ARG A 158 -14.43 -4.73 -12.62
C ARG A 158 -15.08 -5.35 -13.87
N ALA A 159 -14.49 -6.40 -14.43
CA ALA A 159 -15.03 -7.11 -15.59
C ALA A 159 -16.25 -7.99 -15.26
N MET A 160 -16.53 -8.23 -13.97
CA MET A 160 -17.73 -8.98 -13.57
C MET A 160 -18.98 -8.13 -13.84
N LYS A 161 -19.98 -8.71 -14.51
CA LYS A 161 -21.24 -8.02 -14.86
C LYS A 161 -21.99 -7.41 -13.68
N ILE A 162 -21.85 -8.01 -12.50
CA ILE A 162 -22.51 -7.59 -11.25
C ILE A 162 -21.78 -6.46 -10.56
N THR A 163 -20.51 -6.13 -10.95
CA THR A 163 -19.69 -5.13 -10.27
C THR A 163 -20.00 -3.74 -10.83
N THR A 164 -20.46 -2.86 -9.95
CA THR A 164 -20.72 -1.45 -10.26
C THR A 164 -19.43 -0.62 -10.12
N SER A 165 -18.62 -0.89 -9.10
CA SER A 165 -17.33 -0.23 -8.91
C SER A 165 -16.36 -1.08 -8.12
N CYS A 166 -15.05 -0.93 -8.43
CA CYS A 166 -13.97 -1.49 -7.62
C CYS A 166 -12.87 -0.44 -7.50
N LYS A 167 -12.60 -0.01 -6.27
CA LYS A 167 -11.60 1.03 -5.98
C LYS A 167 -10.65 0.54 -4.91
N ARG A 168 -9.37 0.96 -4.99
CA ARG A 168 -8.44 0.73 -3.90
C ARG A 168 -8.74 1.70 -2.77
N ASN A 169 -8.81 1.20 -1.55
CA ASN A 169 -8.92 2.02 -0.35
C ASN A 169 -7.52 2.35 0.16
N ILE A 170 -7.10 3.60 0.00
CA ILE A 170 -5.79 4.12 0.44
C ILE A 170 -5.94 4.90 1.75
N ASN A 171 -7.16 5.22 2.17
CA ASN A 171 -7.43 6.06 3.31
C ASN A 171 -8.47 5.37 4.19
N ASP A 172 -8.00 4.44 5.00
CA ASP A 172 -8.81 3.88 6.07
C ASP A 172 -9.10 4.97 7.12
N LYS A 173 -10.33 4.98 7.63
CA LYS A 173 -10.72 5.90 8.71
C LYS A 173 -10.14 5.44 10.03
#